data_653ca016d9217a0d994f44b7761aefeb
#
_entry.id   653ca016d9217a0d994f44b7761aefeb
#
_cell.length_a   1.000
_cell.length_b   1.000
_cell.length_c   1.000
_cell.angle_alpha   90.00
_cell.angle_beta   90.00
_cell.angle_gamma   90.00
#
_symmetry.space_group_name_H-M   'P 1'
#
loop_
_entity.id
_entity.type
_entity.pdbx_description
1 polymer ?
#
loop_
_entity_poly.entity_id
_entity_poly.type
_entity_poly.pdbx_seq_one_letter_code
_entity_poly.pdbx_strand_id
1 'polypeptide(L)'
;MTLFVPALFCAVPFQAQSTAPQGSKKAPPAASTKPAPRGADGHPDLSGYWKNMPGTTPVGNLGKDLPGFKLPLTPAAEAALQHNLTATIDPESLCIIGGIPRHNGSGLPFEVLQTSKKVAFLYFYSYYRLIPIDSSRKHSEDPDPSFFGDELGRWEGDTLVIDSTGFKDEKVWIDENANPHSDALHVVERWTRPDEGHIHVDTLIEDPKFYTRPFNYSRTWIAGSPGEELHEYSCSENNVDREHLGFGPGPIRKDGTRGYDNPAPLPPPVPRAGKQ
;
A
#
# COMPACT_ATOMS: atom_id res chain seq x y z
N MET A 1 51.70 56.94 -38.49
CA MET A 1 51.37 57.12 -37.06
C MET A 1 49.88 56.79 -36.94
N THR A 2 49.58 55.50 -36.73
CA THR A 2 48.23 54.95 -36.78
C THR A 2 47.79 54.58 -35.36
N LEU A 3 46.81 55.28 -34.78
CA LEU A 3 46.35 55.08 -33.47
C LEU A 3 45.35 53.90 -33.48
N PHE A 4 45.65 52.87 -32.71
CA PHE A 4 44.73 51.77 -32.40
C PHE A 4 43.93 52.14 -31.13
N VAL A 5 42.58 52.14 -31.23
CA VAL A 5 41.67 52.27 -30.08
C VAL A 5 41.17 50.86 -29.75
N PRO A 6 41.34 50.35 -28.53
CA PRO A 6 40.75 49.07 -28.14
C PRO A 6 39.29 49.26 -27.72
N ALA A 7 38.39 48.50 -28.34
CA ALA A 7 37.01 48.41 -27.95
C ALA A 7 36.84 47.49 -26.71
N LEU A 8 36.31 48.06 -25.64
CA LEU A 8 36.02 47.37 -24.38
C LEU A 8 34.64 46.69 -24.52
N PHE A 9 34.62 45.35 -24.64
CA PHE A 9 33.38 44.58 -24.57
C PHE A 9 33.00 44.35 -23.10
N CYS A 10 31.96 45.00 -22.62
CA CYS A 10 31.30 44.68 -21.36
C CYS A 10 30.43 43.44 -21.56
N ALA A 11 30.87 42.31 -21.04
CA ALA A 11 30.01 41.11 -20.91
C ALA A 11 29.09 41.26 -19.70
N VAL A 12 27.78 41.39 -19.94
CA VAL A 12 26.76 41.36 -18.90
C VAL A 12 26.40 39.91 -18.64
N PRO A 13 26.51 39.38 -17.41
CA PRO A 13 26.05 38.03 -17.14
C PRO A 13 24.53 37.97 -17.14
N PHE A 14 23.96 37.20 -18.06
CA PHE A 14 22.53 36.89 -18.12
C PHE A 14 22.24 35.84 -17.03
N GLN A 15 21.74 36.28 -15.87
CA GLN A 15 21.19 35.38 -14.86
C GLN A 15 19.78 35.01 -15.25
N ALA A 16 19.61 33.78 -15.76
CA ALA A 16 18.31 33.18 -15.93
C ALA A 16 17.75 32.79 -14.55
N GLN A 17 16.87 33.59 -14.00
CA GLN A 17 16.05 33.22 -12.85
C GLN A 17 14.98 32.22 -13.29
N SER A 18 15.22 30.94 -13.03
CA SER A 18 14.21 29.90 -13.13
C SER A 18 13.28 30.02 -11.91
N THR A 19 12.16 30.71 -12.05
CA THR A 19 11.05 30.65 -11.11
C THR A 19 10.18 29.44 -11.43
N ALA A 20 10.58 28.26 -10.91
CA ALA A 20 9.64 27.15 -10.83
C ALA A 20 8.51 27.52 -9.83
N PRO A 21 7.25 27.32 -10.17
CA PRO A 21 6.16 27.56 -9.23
C PRO A 21 6.32 26.60 -8.05
N GLN A 22 6.60 27.14 -6.87
CA GLN A 22 6.51 26.37 -5.62
C GLN A 22 5.05 26.02 -5.41
N GLY A 23 4.69 24.76 -5.72
CA GLY A 23 3.41 24.21 -5.34
C GLY A 23 3.25 24.37 -3.83
N SER A 24 2.25 25.13 -3.40
CA SER A 24 1.92 25.25 -1.99
C SER A 24 1.65 23.88 -1.42
N LYS A 25 2.55 23.37 -0.58
CA LYS A 25 2.30 22.18 0.26
C LYS A 25 1.10 22.51 1.13
N LYS A 26 -0.07 22.01 0.76
CA LYS A 26 -1.27 22.13 1.58
C LYS A 26 -0.94 21.48 2.93
N ALA A 27 -1.06 22.24 4.01
CA ALA A 27 -0.84 21.69 5.35
C ALA A 27 -1.74 20.47 5.56
N PRO A 28 -1.27 19.44 6.30
CA PRO A 28 -2.13 18.34 6.68
C PRO A 28 -3.43 18.85 7.30
N PRO A 29 -4.56 18.19 7.10
CA PRO A 29 -5.79 18.56 7.78
C PRO A 29 -5.53 18.62 9.28
N ALA A 30 -6.01 19.66 9.95
CA ALA A 30 -5.92 19.75 11.39
C ALA A 30 -6.62 18.54 12.00
N ALA A 31 -6.03 17.97 13.06
CA ALA A 31 -6.66 16.91 13.84
C ALA A 31 -8.08 17.36 14.27
N SER A 32 -9.04 16.45 14.20
CA SER A 32 -10.39 16.75 14.69
C SER A 32 -10.31 17.04 16.19
N THR A 33 -11.08 18.02 16.64
CA THR A 33 -11.16 18.35 18.09
C THR A 33 -12.13 17.43 18.83
N LYS A 34 -12.88 16.59 18.10
CA LYS A 34 -13.84 15.68 18.71
C LYS A 34 -13.21 14.30 18.96
N PRO A 35 -13.47 13.70 20.12
CA PRO A 35 -12.95 12.38 20.43
C PRO A 35 -13.52 11.32 19.47
N ALA A 36 -12.85 10.18 19.39
CA ALA A 36 -13.35 9.03 18.65
C ALA A 36 -14.72 8.58 19.21
N PRO A 37 -15.69 8.28 18.35
CA PRO A 37 -16.94 7.67 18.78
C PRO A 37 -16.64 6.29 19.39
N ARG A 38 -17.54 5.82 20.27
CA ARG A 38 -17.42 4.51 20.90
C ARG A 38 -18.58 3.60 20.54
N GLY A 39 -18.25 2.34 20.31
CA GLY A 39 -19.25 1.28 20.14
C GLY A 39 -19.98 0.94 21.45
N ALA A 40 -20.99 0.10 21.34
CA ALA A 40 -21.80 -0.34 22.49
C ALA A 40 -20.98 -1.13 23.53
N ASP A 41 -19.85 -1.69 23.16
CA ASP A 41 -18.90 -2.42 24.01
C ASP A 41 -17.90 -1.49 24.72
N GLY A 42 -17.97 -0.19 24.49
CA GLY A 42 -17.12 0.83 25.08
C GLY A 42 -15.76 1.04 24.39
N HIS A 43 -15.40 0.20 23.43
CA HIS A 43 -14.20 0.40 22.61
C HIS A 43 -14.41 1.48 21.53
N PRO A 44 -13.34 2.08 20.98
CA PRO A 44 -13.48 2.98 19.84
C PRO A 44 -14.22 2.28 18.68
N ASP A 45 -15.18 2.99 18.10
CA ASP A 45 -15.87 2.52 16.91
C ASP A 45 -15.03 2.86 15.68
N LEU A 46 -14.46 1.85 15.02
CA LEU A 46 -13.67 2.01 13.81
C LEU A 46 -14.52 2.11 12.55
N SER A 47 -15.85 1.95 12.66
CA SER A 47 -16.75 1.97 11.51
C SER A 47 -16.68 3.28 10.75
N GLY A 48 -16.81 3.19 9.43
CA GLY A 48 -16.84 4.33 8.52
C GLY A 48 -16.04 4.08 7.25
N TYR A 49 -16.20 5.00 6.32
CA TYR A 49 -15.43 5.06 5.08
C TYR A 49 -14.15 5.86 5.31
N TRP A 50 -13.02 5.25 4.98
CA TRP A 50 -11.68 5.78 5.22
C TRP A 50 -10.94 5.96 3.91
N LYS A 51 -10.31 7.11 3.72
CA LYS A 51 -9.56 7.44 2.52
C LYS A 51 -8.17 7.98 2.83
N ASN A 52 -7.29 7.93 1.85
CA ASN A 52 -5.93 8.40 2.01
C ASN A 52 -5.89 9.88 2.44
N MET A 53 -4.98 10.19 3.36
CA MET A 53 -4.75 11.56 3.79
C MET A 53 -4.15 12.37 2.63
N PRO A 54 -4.72 13.55 2.29
CA PRO A 54 -4.17 14.41 1.25
C PRO A 54 -2.71 14.79 1.53
N GLY A 55 -1.86 14.73 0.51
CA GLY A 55 -0.45 15.07 0.62
C GLY A 55 0.44 13.98 1.19
N THR A 56 -0.10 12.84 1.62
CA THR A 56 0.67 11.62 1.84
C THR A 56 0.80 10.91 0.50
N THR A 57 2.01 10.55 0.12
CA THR A 57 2.20 9.75 -1.10
C THR A 57 1.68 8.35 -0.80
N PRO A 58 0.68 7.87 -1.53
CA PRO A 58 0.28 6.48 -1.45
C PRO A 58 1.36 5.68 -2.17
N VAL A 59 2.43 5.44 -1.48
CA VAL A 59 3.46 4.57 -2.02
C VAL A 59 3.17 3.23 -1.40
N GLY A 60 2.75 2.29 -2.17
CA GLY A 60 2.65 0.91 -1.77
C GLY A 60 4.02 0.32 -1.43
N ASN A 61 4.89 1.10 -0.80
CA ASN A 61 6.22 0.69 -0.35
C ASN A 61 6.22 0.54 1.17
N LEU A 62 6.26 -0.69 1.65
CA LEU A 62 6.33 -0.99 3.07
C LEU A 62 7.65 -0.54 3.72
N GLY A 63 8.67 -0.29 2.92
CA GLY A 63 9.94 0.28 3.38
C GLY A 63 9.96 1.79 3.48
N LYS A 64 8.84 2.49 3.30
CA LYS A 64 8.79 3.96 3.27
C LYS A 64 9.42 4.64 4.50
N ASP A 65 9.33 4.01 5.66
CA ASP A 65 9.83 4.51 6.94
C ASP A 65 11.23 3.93 7.28
N LEU A 66 11.81 3.10 6.40
CA LEU A 66 13.11 2.49 6.59
C LEU A 66 14.22 3.27 5.85
N PRO A 67 15.47 3.23 6.34
CA PRO A 67 16.61 3.84 5.67
C PRO A 67 16.75 3.39 4.21
N GLY A 68 16.80 4.34 3.29
CA GLY A 68 16.93 4.07 1.87
C GLY A 68 15.70 3.40 1.24
N PHE A 69 14.55 3.42 1.91
CA PHE A 69 13.30 2.77 1.46
C PHE A 69 13.43 1.27 1.19
N LYS A 70 14.40 0.61 1.85
CA LYS A 70 14.72 -0.80 1.62
C LYS A 70 14.25 -1.68 2.78
N LEU A 71 13.60 -2.79 2.43
CA LEU A 71 13.29 -3.84 3.38
C LEU A 71 14.58 -4.60 3.76
N PRO A 72 14.65 -5.17 4.98
CA PRO A 72 15.82 -5.91 5.47
C PRO A 72 15.84 -7.35 4.90
N LEU A 73 16.01 -7.48 3.58
CA LEU A 73 15.92 -8.76 2.88
C LEU A 73 17.07 -9.73 3.25
N THR A 74 16.76 -11.02 3.28
CA THR A 74 17.76 -12.09 3.22
C THR A 74 18.22 -12.30 1.78
N PRO A 75 19.33 -13.00 1.53
CA PRO A 75 19.74 -13.35 0.16
C PRO A 75 18.67 -14.14 -0.62
N ALA A 76 17.90 -14.98 0.05
CA ALA A 76 16.78 -15.70 -0.56
C ALA A 76 15.67 -14.76 -1.02
N ALA A 77 15.32 -13.78 -0.18
CA ALA A 77 14.32 -12.77 -0.53
C ALA A 77 14.82 -11.81 -1.62
N GLU A 78 16.11 -11.47 -1.64
CA GLU A 78 16.69 -10.68 -2.74
C GLU A 78 16.60 -11.43 -4.08
N ALA A 79 16.88 -12.74 -4.09
CA ALA A 79 16.71 -13.55 -5.29
C ALA A 79 15.24 -13.61 -5.74
N ALA A 80 14.30 -13.77 -4.80
CA ALA A 80 12.87 -13.76 -5.08
C ALA A 80 12.39 -12.37 -5.58
N LEU A 81 12.91 -11.28 -4.99
CA LEU A 81 12.64 -9.93 -5.48
C LEU A 81 13.13 -9.74 -6.92
N GLN A 82 14.34 -10.19 -7.24
CA GLN A 82 14.85 -10.11 -8.62
C GLN A 82 13.99 -10.92 -9.59
N HIS A 83 13.53 -12.10 -9.18
CA HIS A 83 12.59 -12.88 -9.97
C HIS A 83 11.28 -12.12 -10.20
N ASN A 84 10.70 -11.53 -9.16
CA ASN A 84 9.48 -10.73 -9.27
C ASN A 84 9.67 -9.52 -10.20
N LEU A 85 10.81 -8.86 -10.13
CA LEU A 85 11.13 -7.68 -10.95
C LEU A 85 11.31 -8.00 -12.44
N THR A 86 11.77 -9.21 -12.77
CA THR A 86 12.24 -9.54 -14.13
C THR A 86 11.47 -10.66 -14.81
N ALA A 87 10.69 -11.44 -14.10
CA ALA A 87 10.04 -12.64 -14.61
C ALA A 87 8.55 -12.78 -14.24
N THR A 88 8.02 -11.91 -13.41
CA THR A 88 6.59 -11.94 -13.02
C THR A 88 5.92 -10.61 -13.26
N ILE A 89 4.64 -10.66 -13.58
CA ILE A 89 3.75 -9.49 -13.67
C ILE A 89 3.18 -9.27 -12.27
N ASP A 90 2.89 -8.01 -11.92
CA ASP A 90 2.22 -7.69 -10.67
C ASP A 90 0.92 -8.48 -10.53
N PRO A 91 0.77 -9.32 -9.48
CA PRO A 91 -0.40 -10.16 -9.32
C PRO A 91 -1.72 -9.39 -9.27
N GLU A 92 -1.76 -8.21 -8.65
CA GLU A 92 -2.99 -7.39 -8.62
C GLU A 92 -3.39 -6.88 -10.00
N SER A 93 -2.41 -6.60 -10.88
CA SER A 93 -2.69 -6.29 -12.28
C SER A 93 -3.36 -7.44 -13.03
N LEU A 94 -3.19 -8.66 -12.55
CA LEU A 94 -3.85 -9.87 -13.05
C LEU A 94 -5.12 -10.23 -12.27
N CYS A 95 -5.63 -9.32 -11.43
CA CYS A 95 -6.79 -9.53 -10.58
C CYS A 95 -6.60 -10.62 -9.50
N ILE A 96 -5.37 -10.88 -9.11
CA ILE A 96 -5.06 -11.72 -7.95
C ILE A 96 -5.04 -10.83 -6.71
N ILE A 97 -5.68 -11.27 -5.63
CA ILE A 97 -5.78 -10.52 -4.39
C ILE A 97 -4.39 -10.27 -3.81
N GLY A 98 -4.05 -9.02 -3.51
CA GLY A 98 -2.78 -8.67 -2.90
C GLY A 98 -2.68 -8.99 -1.41
N GLY A 99 -3.81 -9.13 -0.74
CA GLY A 99 -3.87 -9.42 0.69
C GLY A 99 -3.32 -8.30 1.58
N ILE A 100 -2.96 -8.67 2.81
CA ILE A 100 -2.25 -7.77 3.72
C ILE A 100 -0.78 -8.22 3.86
N PRO A 101 0.10 -7.28 4.15
CA PRO A 101 -0.08 -5.85 4.41
C PRO A 101 -0.27 -4.97 3.16
N ARG A 102 -0.24 -5.55 1.96
CA ARG A 102 -0.27 -4.80 0.69
C ARG A 102 -1.48 -3.86 0.58
N HIS A 103 -2.70 -4.33 0.84
CA HIS A 103 -3.90 -3.49 0.76
C HIS A 103 -3.85 -2.30 1.72
N ASN A 104 -3.37 -2.50 2.93
CA ASN A 104 -3.17 -1.40 3.88
C ASN A 104 -2.04 -0.46 3.43
N GLY A 105 -1.08 -0.97 2.67
CA GLY A 105 0.04 -0.21 2.11
C GLY A 105 -0.34 0.67 0.92
N SER A 106 -1.27 0.26 0.08
CA SER A 106 -1.60 0.91 -1.19
C SER A 106 -2.21 2.30 -1.03
N GLY A 107 -2.87 2.59 0.10
CA GLY A 107 -3.55 3.87 0.35
C GLY A 107 -4.89 4.03 -0.36
N LEU A 108 -5.40 2.96 -0.93
CA LEU A 108 -6.75 2.94 -1.49
C LEU A 108 -7.80 3.01 -0.38
N PRO A 109 -8.96 3.59 -0.63
CA PRO A 109 -9.99 3.71 0.38
C PRO A 109 -10.55 2.34 0.77
N PHE A 110 -11.09 2.29 1.98
CA PHE A 110 -11.80 1.13 2.52
C PHE A 110 -12.90 1.56 3.48
N GLU A 111 -13.81 0.66 3.73
CA GLU A 111 -14.86 0.83 4.73
C GLU A 111 -14.71 -0.19 5.84
N VAL A 112 -14.96 0.22 7.07
CA VAL A 112 -14.97 -0.65 8.25
C VAL A 112 -16.40 -0.79 8.78
N LEU A 113 -16.80 -2.01 9.01
CA LEU A 113 -18.05 -2.34 9.74
C LEU A 113 -17.67 -3.09 11.01
N GLN A 114 -18.01 -2.54 12.16
CA GLN A 114 -17.63 -3.08 13.46
C GLN A 114 -18.84 -3.55 14.25
N THR A 115 -18.69 -4.70 14.87
CA THR A 115 -19.56 -5.19 15.95
C THR A 115 -18.68 -5.59 17.14
N SER A 116 -19.29 -5.87 18.29
CA SER A 116 -18.53 -6.37 19.46
C SER A 116 -17.85 -7.73 19.26
N LYS A 117 -18.21 -8.48 18.21
CA LYS A 117 -17.69 -9.83 17.96
C LYS A 117 -16.87 -9.96 16.70
N LYS A 118 -17.00 -9.02 15.77
CA LYS A 118 -16.32 -9.07 14.47
C LYS A 118 -16.08 -7.66 13.96
N VAL A 119 -14.99 -7.51 13.22
CA VAL A 119 -14.75 -6.35 12.36
C VAL A 119 -14.61 -6.80 10.92
N ALA A 120 -15.25 -6.08 9.99
CA ALA A 120 -15.10 -6.30 8.56
C ALA A 120 -14.38 -5.10 7.95
N PHE A 121 -13.36 -5.35 7.15
CA PHE A 121 -12.74 -4.36 6.27
C PHE A 121 -13.18 -4.67 4.84
N LEU A 122 -13.83 -3.71 4.21
CA LEU A 122 -14.27 -3.77 2.81
C LEU A 122 -13.30 -2.90 2.01
N TYR A 123 -12.55 -3.48 1.10
CA TYR A 123 -11.54 -2.78 0.32
C TYR A 123 -12.05 -2.31 -1.04
N PHE A 124 -11.41 -1.28 -1.57
CA PHE A 124 -11.72 -0.68 -2.87
C PHE A 124 -11.88 -1.70 -4.01
N TYR A 125 -11.06 -2.75 -4.01
CA TYR A 125 -11.11 -3.80 -5.05
C TYR A 125 -12.21 -4.86 -4.84
N SER A 126 -13.26 -4.56 -4.06
CA SER A 126 -14.36 -5.48 -3.75
C SER A 126 -13.92 -6.75 -2.99
N TYR A 127 -12.79 -6.68 -2.29
CA TYR A 127 -12.36 -7.72 -1.36
C TYR A 127 -12.73 -7.34 0.07
N TYR A 128 -12.86 -8.34 0.90
CA TYR A 128 -13.17 -8.11 2.31
C TYR A 128 -12.38 -9.04 3.23
N ARG A 129 -12.14 -8.57 4.44
CA ARG A 129 -11.67 -9.35 5.58
C ARG A 129 -12.77 -9.40 6.62
N LEU A 130 -12.96 -10.54 7.24
CA LEU A 130 -13.95 -10.71 8.30
C LEU A 130 -13.27 -11.31 9.53
N ILE A 131 -12.83 -10.45 10.44
CA ILE A 131 -11.97 -10.77 11.55
C ILE A 131 -12.81 -11.00 12.81
N PRO A 132 -12.74 -12.18 13.44
CA PRO A 132 -13.36 -12.42 14.73
C PRO A 132 -12.63 -11.65 15.83
N ILE A 133 -13.37 -11.04 16.74
CA ILE A 133 -12.83 -10.42 17.96
C ILE A 133 -13.08 -11.40 19.11
N ASP A 134 -12.04 -12.17 19.44
CA ASP A 134 -12.10 -13.19 20.49
C ASP A 134 -10.71 -13.46 21.05
N SER A 135 -10.43 -12.96 22.25
CA SER A 135 -9.12 -13.14 22.92
C SER A 135 -8.84 -14.57 23.38
N SER A 136 -9.84 -15.44 23.37
CA SER A 136 -9.66 -16.86 23.74
C SER A 136 -9.28 -17.76 22.57
N ARG A 137 -9.49 -17.28 21.34
CA ARG A 137 -9.19 -18.02 20.13
C ARG A 137 -7.69 -18.03 19.88
N LYS A 138 -7.21 -19.13 19.30
CA LYS A 138 -5.83 -19.30 18.85
C LYS A 138 -5.81 -19.57 17.35
N HIS A 139 -4.71 -19.26 16.71
CA HIS A 139 -4.47 -19.67 15.34
C HIS A 139 -4.57 -21.20 15.17
N SER A 140 -5.00 -21.61 13.99
CA SER A 140 -4.94 -23.00 13.60
C SER A 140 -3.46 -23.46 13.57
N GLU A 141 -3.20 -24.69 13.99
CA GLU A 141 -1.86 -25.28 13.87
C GLU A 141 -1.49 -25.58 12.41
N ASP A 142 -2.49 -25.79 11.56
CA ASP A 142 -2.33 -26.06 10.13
C ASP A 142 -3.45 -25.28 9.37
N PRO A 143 -3.30 -23.97 9.17
CA PRO A 143 -4.28 -23.17 8.47
C PRO A 143 -4.17 -23.39 6.97
N ASP A 144 -5.30 -23.47 6.28
CA ASP A 144 -5.34 -23.37 4.82
C ASP A 144 -4.79 -22.01 4.39
N PRO A 145 -3.71 -21.94 3.57
CA PRO A 145 -3.10 -20.67 3.19
C PRO A 145 -4.08 -19.77 2.44
N SER A 146 -4.18 -18.52 2.86
CA SER A 146 -5.05 -17.52 2.24
C SER A 146 -4.34 -16.18 2.01
N PHE A 147 -4.95 -15.29 1.22
CA PHE A 147 -4.38 -13.96 0.94
C PHE A 147 -4.36 -13.03 2.16
N PHE A 148 -5.27 -13.24 3.11
CA PHE A 148 -5.35 -12.46 4.35
C PHE A 148 -4.84 -13.23 5.57
N GLY A 149 -4.57 -14.52 5.42
CA GLY A 149 -4.13 -15.39 6.51
C GLY A 149 -5.28 -15.89 7.40
N ASP A 150 -4.93 -16.58 8.47
CA ASP A 150 -5.79 -16.86 9.63
C ASP A 150 -5.69 -15.67 10.58
N GLU A 151 -6.77 -14.93 10.75
CA GLU A 151 -6.80 -13.63 11.41
C GLU A 151 -7.53 -13.70 12.73
N LEU A 152 -6.92 -13.15 13.79
CA LEU A 152 -7.50 -13.07 15.13
C LEU A 152 -7.46 -11.63 15.64
N GLY A 153 -8.63 -11.10 15.99
CA GLY A 153 -8.79 -9.78 16.58
C GLY A 153 -8.93 -9.84 18.10
N ARG A 154 -8.29 -8.89 18.81
CA ARG A 154 -8.51 -8.64 20.23
C ARG A 154 -8.36 -7.18 20.56
N TRP A 155 -9.05 -6.72 21.58
CA TRP A 155 -8.86 -5.38 22.11
C TRP A 155 -7.77 -5.34 23.17
N GLU A 156 -6.87 -4.37 23.07
CA GLU A 156 -5.89 -3.99 24.08
C GLU A 156 -6.14 -2.52 24.46
N GLY A 157 -6.98 -2.28 25.46
CA GLY A 157 -7.49 -0.93 25.75
C GLY A 157 -8.29 -0.37 24.58
N ASP A 158 -7.85 0.75 24.02
CA ASP A 158 -8.48 1.42 22.88
C ASP A 158 -7.83 1.02 21.51
N THR A 159 -7.00 -0.01 21.51
CA THR A 159 -6.34 -0.52 20.31
C THR A 159 -6.93 -1.87 19.89
N LEU A 160 -7.43 -1.97 18.67
CA LEU A 160 -7.74 -3.27 18.06
C LEU A 160 -6.45 -3.88 17.52
N VAL A 161 -6.05 -5.00 18.06
CA VAL A 161 -4.91 -5.78 17.58
C VAL A 161 -5.43 -6.90 16.71
N ILE A 162 -4.90 -7.01 15.50
CA ILE A 162 -5.19 -8.11 14.57
C ILE A 162 -3.88 -8.84 14.33
N ASP A 163 -3.90 -10.12 14.65
CA ASP A 163 -2.77 -11.04 14.52
C ASP A 163 -3.07 -12.01 13.37
N SER A 164 -2.15 -12.16 12.42
CA SER A 164 -2.40 -12.88 11.17
C SER A 164 -1.21 -13.74 10.78
N THR A 165 -1.48 -15.02 10.51
CA THR A 165 -0.51 -16.04 10.06
C THR A 165 -1.13 -16.87 8.93
N GLY A 166 -0.40 -17.86 8.37
CA GLY A 166 -0.97 -18.75 7.34
C GLY A 166 -1.25 -18.04 6.02
N PHE A 167 -0.33 -17.20 5.60
CA PHE A 167 -0.44 -16.49 4.33
C PHE A 167 -0.06 -17.37 3.14
N LYS A 168 -0.74 -17.12 2.04
CA LYS A 168 -0.38 -17.70 0.74
C LYS A 168 0.78 -16.91 0.17
N ASP A 169 1.87 -17.58 -0.15
CA ASP A 169 3.11 -16.99 -0.66
C ASP A 169 3.25 -17.07 -2.20
N GLU A 170 2.49 -17.95 -2.84
CA GLU A 170 2.50 -18.08 -4.29
C GLU A 170 1.74 -16.94 -4.98
N LYS A 171 2.38 -16.31 -5.96
CA LYS A 171 1.79 -15.23 -6.79
C LYS A 171 1.23 -14.07 -5.96
N VAL A 172 1.94 -13.70 -4.91
CA VAL A 172 1.61 -12.57 -4.07
C VAL A 172 2.88 -11.75 -3.81
N TRP A 173 2.75 -10.43 -3.83
CA TRP A 173 3.78 -9.51 -3.39
C TRP A 173 3.33 -8.82 -2.12
N ILE A 174 4.23 -8.65 -1.16
CA ILE A 174 3.89 -8.00 0.11
C ILE A 174 3.57 -6.50 -0.05
N ASP A 175 4.03 -5.90 -1.16
CA ASP A 175 3.78 -4.49 -1.51
C ASP A 175 3.79 -4.27 -3.03
N GLU A 176 3.56 -3.02 -3.46
CA GLU A 176 3.55 -2.62 -4.88
C GLU A 176 4.95 -2.55 -5.51
N ASN A 177 6.02 -2.89 -4.77
CA ASN A 177 7.41 -2.83 -5.22
C ASN A 177 8.01 -4.21 -5.47
N ALA A 178 7.17 -5.20 -5.72
CA ALA A 178 7.57 -6.58 -5.97
C ALA A 178 8.29 -7.26 -4.79
N ASN A 179 8.25 -6.69 -3.58
CA ASN A 179 8.86 -7.32 -2.43
C ASN A 179 8.15 -8.64 -2.12
N PRO A 180 8.91 -9.72 -1.94
CA PRO A 180 8.35 -11.05 -1.68
C PRO A 180 8.09 -11.26 -0.19
N HIS A 181 7.30 -12.28 0.13
CA HIS A 181 7.24 -12.91 1.44
C HIS A 181 7.21 -14.44 1.29
N SER A 182 7.39 -15.14 2.40
CA SER A 182 7.29 -16.60 2.46
C SER A 182 6.03 -17.05 3.20
N ASP A 183 5.80 -18.35 3.27
CA ASP A 183 4.78 -18.99 4.10
C ASP A 183 4.96 -18.72 5.62
N ALA A 184 6.13 -18.23 6.03
CA ALA A 184 6.42 -17.86 7.42
C ALA A 184 6.06 -16.41 7.75
N LEU A 185 5.36 -15.71 6.84
CA LEU A 185 4.90 -14.34 7.10
C LEU A 185 3.98 -14.31 8.32
N HIS A 186 4.26 -13.38 9.22
CA HIS A 186 3.44 -13.03 10.37
C HIS A 186 3.23 -11.52 10.38
N VAL A 187 1.99 -11.09 10.51
CA VAL A 187 1.61 -9.67 10.49
C VAL A 187 0.79 -9.36 11.74
N VAL A 188 1.21 -8.34 12.49
CA VAL A 188 0.46 -7.83 13.62
C VAL A 188 0.08 -6.38 13.35
N GLU A 189 -1.20 -6.11 13.23
CA GLU A 189 -1.75 -4.78 13.00
C GLU A 189 -2.30 -4.22 14.30
N ARG A 190 -2.03 -2.95 14.59
CA ARG A 190 -2.52 -2.22 15.77
C ARG A 190 -3.32 -1.01 15.32
N TRP A 191 -4.62 -1.17 15.27
CA TRP A 191 -5.55 -0.16 14.81
C TRP A 191 -6.02 0.74 15.95
N THR A 192 -5.91 2.03 15.76
CA THR A 192 -6.38 3.06 16.70
C THR A 192 -7.23 4.09 15.97
N ARG A 193 -8.18 4.68 16.69
CA ARG A 193 -8.96 5.84 16.22
C ARG A 193 -8.73 6.99 17.20
N PRO A 194 -7.73 7.86 16.94
CA PRO A 194 -7.36 8.93 17.90
C PRO A 194 -8.45 10.00 18.05
N ASP A 195 -9.24 10.22 17.00
CA ASP A 195 -10.34 11.19 16.97
C ASP A 195 -11.44 10.77 15.98
N GLU A 196 -12.49 11.60 15.83
CA GLU A 196 -13.59 11.28 14.93
C GLU A 196 -13.17 11.19 13.45
N GLY A 197 -12.12 11.91 13.07
CA GLY A 197 -11.70 12.11 11.67
C GLY A 197 -10.55 11.23 11.21
N HIS A 198 -9.90 10.49 12.10
CA HIS A 198 -8.70 9.74 11.76
C HIS A 198 -8.75 8.30 12.25
N ILE A 199 -8.18 7.40 11.44
CA ILE A 199 -7.84 6.04 11.84
C ILE A 199 -6.36 5.79 11.51
N HIS A 200 -5.67 5.08 12.40
CA HIS A 200 -4.24 4.81 12.27
C HIS A 200 -3.96 3.33 12.49
N VAL A 201 -3.00 2.79 11.74
CA VAL A 201 -2.46 1.45 11.95
C VAL A 201 -0.96 1.50 12.06
N ASP A 202 -0.43 0.81 13.06
CA ASP A 202 0.96 0.36 13.13
C ASP A 202 0.98 -1.13 12.82
N THR A 203 1.77 -1.51 11.85
CA THR A 203 1.87 -2.90 11.38
C THR A 203 3.28 -3.41 11.60
N LEU A 204 3.42 -4.46 12.41
CA LEU A 204 4.65 -5.22 12.54
C LEU A 204 4.64 -6.34 11.50
N ILE A 205 5.75 -6.49 10.80
CA ILE A 205 5.94 -7.50 9.76
C ILE A 205 7.15 -8.35 10.14
N GLU A 206 6.94 -9.65 10.23
CA GLU A 206 7.95 -10.65 10.54
C GLU A 206 7.89 -11.76 9.49
N ASP A 207 9.03 -12.15 8.98
CA ASP A 207 9.20 -13.32 8.09
C ASP A 207 10.66 -13.78 8.20
N PRO A 208 10.96 -14.73 9.09
CA PRO A 208 12.34 -15.14 9.37
C PRO A 208 13.03 -15.83 8.20
N LYS A 209 12.28 -16.30 7.19
CA LYS A 209 12.86 -16.86 5.96
C LYS A 209 13.31 -15.75 5.00
N PHE A 210 12.57 -14.63 4.95
CA PHE A 210 12.77 -13.59 3.95
C PHE A 210 13.30 -12.28 4.50
N TYR A 211 13.12 -11.99 5.79
CA TYR A 211 13.62 -10.76 6.41
C TYR A 211 14.61 -11.05 7.54
N THR A 212 15.74 -10.34 7.54
CA THR A 212 16.80 -10.49 8.54
C THR A 212 16.41 -9.99 9.93
N ARG A 213 15.35 -9.23 10.03
CA ARG A 213 14.72 -8.71 11.26
C ARG A 213 13.30 -8.26 11.00
N PRO A 214 12.46 -8.22 12.04
CA PRO A 214 11.16 -7.55 11.94
C PRO A 214 11.29 -6.08 11.58
N PHE A 215 10.24 -5.54 10.94
CA PHE A 215 10.13 -4.12 10.65
C PHE A 215 8.70 -3.63 10.79
N ASN A 216 8.56 -2.32 11.00
CA ASN A 216 7.25 -1.69 11.14
C ASN A 216 6.92 -0.84 9.92
N TYR A 217 5.64 -0.74 9.68
CA TYR A 217 5.02 0.11 8.70
C TYR A 217 3.81 0.79 9.34
N SER A 218 3.68 2.11 9.19
CA SER A 218 2.58 2.88 9.78
C SER A 218 1.81 3.66 8.72
N ARG A 219 0.49 3.78 8.93
CA ARG A 219 -0.36 4.57 8.06
C ARG A 219 -1.54 5.20 8.80
N THR A 220 -1.94 6.37 8.30
CA THR A 220 -3.12 7.09 8.79
C THR A 220 -4.05 7.38 7.62
N TRP A 221 -5.33 7.19 7.83
CA TRP A 221 -6.40 7.60 6.92
C TRP A 221 -7.30 8.63 7.58
N ILE A 222 -8.02 9.37 6.76
CA ILE A 222 -9.04 10.32 7.19
C ILE A 222 -10.42 9.78 6.88
N ALA A 223 -11.39 10.16 7.69
CA ALA A 223 -12.79 9.87 7.42
C ALA A 223 -13.23 10.48 6.10
N GLY A 224 -14.04 9.76 5.36
CA GLY A 224 -14.68 10.27 4.15
C GLY A 224 -15.66 11.40 4.45
N SER A 225 -15.99 12.17 3.42
CA SER A 225 -17.03 13.19 3.51
C SER A 225 -18.41 12.54 3.56
N PRO A 226 -19.42 13.20 4.10
CA PRO A 226 -20.80 12.69 4.08
C PRO A 226 -21.24 12.31 2.66
N GLY A 227 -21.70 11.06 2.48
CA GLY A 227 -22.13 10.51 1.19
C GLY A 227 -21.02 9.89 0.35
N GLU A 228 -19.77 9.91 0.81
CA GLU A 228 -18.72 9.08 0.19
C GLU A 228 -18.84 7.64 0.71
N GLU A 229 -18.79 6.69 -0.20
CA GLU A 229 -18.92 5.25 0.06
C GLU A 229 -18.11 4.44 -0.95
N LEU A 230 -17.91 3.16 -0.68
CA LEU A 230 -17.35 2.25 -1.66
C LEU A 230 -18.36 1.99 -2.76
N HIS A 231 -17.86 1.94 -4.00
CA HIS A 231 -18.65 1.53 -5.15
C HIS A 231 -18.26 0.11 -5.56
N GLU A 232 -19.16 -0.53 -6.31
CA GLU A 232 -18.85 -1.81 -6.95
C GLU A 232 -17.63 -1.66 -7.86
N TYR A 233 -16.72 -2.60 -7.75
CA TYR A 233 -15.53 -2.69 -8.58
C TYR A 233 -15.32 -4.14 -9.03
N SER A 234 -15.10 -4.32 -10.31
CA SER A 234 -14.73 -5.62 -10.88
C SER A 234 -13.38 -5.50 -11.60
N CYS A 235 -12.35 -6.09 -11.05
CA CYS A 235 -11.00 -6.03 -11.61
C CYS A 235 -10.90 -6.62 -13.02
N SER A 236 -11.69 -7.65 -13.32
CA SER A 236 -11.69 -8.30 -14.63
C SER A 236 -12.49 -7.56 -15.69
N GLU A 237 -13.40 -6.68 -15.25
CA GLU A 237 -14.25 -5.92 -16.16
C GLU A 237 -13.44 -4.78 -16.79
N ASN A 238 -13.42 -4.75 -18.11
CA ASN A 238 -12.74 -3.72 -18.89
C ASN A 238 -11.22 -3.58 -18.62
N ASN A 239 -10.56 -4.64 -18.13
CA ASN A 239 -9.10 -4.67 -17.98
C ASN A 239 -8.43 -4.84 -19.36
N VAL A 240 -8.46 -3.76 -20.14
CA VAL A 240 -7.98 -3.73 -21.52
C VAL A 240 -6.45 -3.75 -21.63
N ASP A 241 -5.75 -3.40 -20.54
CA ASP A 241 -4.29 -3.32 -20.52
C ASP A 241 -3.62 -4.64 -20.14
N ARG A 242 -4.39 -5.66 -19.79
CA ARG A 242 -3.86 -6.96 -19.33
C ARG A 242 -2.85 -7.57 -20.33
N GLU A 243 -3.06 -7.38 -21.62
CA GLU A 243 -2.19 -7.90 -22.67
C GLU A 243 -0.90 -7.08 -22.85
N HIS A 244 -0.81 -5.90 -22.22
CA HIS A 244 0.31 -4.96 -22.33
C HIS A 244 1.13 -4.84 -21.05
N LEU A 245 0.81 -5.64 -20.03
CA LEU A 245 1.51 -5.62 -18.75
C LEU A 245 2.94 -6.14 -18.90
N GLY A 246 3.91 -5.40 -18.39
CA GLY A 246 5.31 -5.80 -18.31
C GLY A 246 5.64 -6.51 -17.00
N PHE A 247 6.86 -7.05 -16.91
CA PHE A 247 7.36 -7.62 -15.67
C PHE A 247 7.72 -6.54 -14.65
N GLY A 248 7.66 -6.92 -13.39
CA GLY A 248 7.97 -6.05 -12.26
C GLY A 248 6.82 -5.11 -11.88
N PRO A 249 7.09 -4.21 -10.94
CA PRO A 249 6.10 -3.26 -10.47
C PRO A 249 5.82 -2.20 -11.54
N GLY A 250 4.60 -2.10 -11.92
CA GLY A 250 4.13 -1.03 -12.76
C GLY A 250 2.94 -0.37 -12.10
N PRO A 251 2.60 0.85 -12.42
CA PRO A 251 3.44 1.90 -13.00
C PRO A 251 4.23 2.73 -11.98
N ILE A 252 4.26 2.34 -10.69
CA ILE A 252 4.94 3.08 -9.61
C ILE A 252 6.15 2.30 -9.11
N ARG A 253 7.34 2.93 -9.16
CA ARG A 253 8.62 2.35 -8.69
C ARG A 253 8.88 2.65 -7.22
N LYS A 254 9.90 1.98 -6.63
CA LYS A 254 10.31 2.16 -5.23
C LYS A 254 10.62 3.61 -4.85
N ASP A 255 11.16 4.38 -5.77
CA ASP A 255 11.50 5.79 -5.60
C ASP A 255 10.32 6.74 -5.84
N GLY A 256 9.14 6.19 -6.09
CA GLY A 256 7.93 6.95 -6.40
C GLY A 256 7.82 7.38 -7.86
N THR A 257 8.79 7.03 -8.71
CA THR A 257 8.67 7.25 -10.15
C THR A 257 7.73 6.25 -10.79
N ARG A 258 7.22 6.55 -11.99
CA ARG A 258 6.30 5.68 -12.71
C ARG A 258 7.00 4.96 -13.87
N GLY A 259 6.53 3.76 -14.15
CA GLY A 259 6.92 2.93 -15.28
C GLY A 259 7.59 1.63 -14.87
N TYR A 260 7.81 0.75 -15.84
CA TYR A 260 8.49 -0.52 -15.63
C TYR A 260 10.01 -0.33 -15.78
N ASP A 261 10.80 -0.95 -14.89
CA ASP A 261 12.26 -0.89 -14.96
C ASP A 261 12.83 -1.69 -16.12
N ASN A 262 12.12 -2.73 -16.52
CA ASN A 262 12.48 -3.57 -17.65
C ASN A 262 11.19 -4.00 -18.37
N PRO A 263 10.65 -3.19 -19.29
CA PRO A 263 9.45 -3.56 -20.02
C PRO A 263 9.72 -4.85 -20.78
N ALA A 264 8.97 -5.89 -20.46
CA ALA A 264 8.99 -7.12 -21.25
C ALA A 264 8.57 -6.80 -22.70
N PRO A 265 9.09 -7.54 -23.66
CA PRO A 265 8.49 -7.51 -25.00
C PRO A 265 7.00 -7.80 -24.85
N LEU A 266 6.18 -6.92 -25.41
CA LEU A 266 4.73 -7.13 -25.42
C LEU A 266 4.44 -8.51 -25.99
N PRO A 267 3.60 -9.33 -25.34
CA PRO A 267 3.14 -10.57 -25.94
C PRO A 267 2.48 -10.24 -27.29
N PRO A 268 2.60 -11.11 -28.30
CA PRO A 268 1.95 -10.88 -29.56
C PRO A 268 0.43 -10.68 -29.33
N PRO A 269 -0.19 -9.71 -30.01
CA PRO A 269 -1.61 -9.44 -29.82
C PRO A 269 -2.42 -10.72 -30.06
N VAL A 270 -3.26 -11.06 -29.11
CA VAL A 270 -4.19 -12.18 -29.27
C VAL A 270 -5.12 -11.85 -30.43
N PRO A 271 -5.23 -12.71 -31.45
CA PRO A 271 -6.15 -12.47 -32.55
C PRO A 271 -7.56 -12.30 -31.97
N ARG A 272 -8.16 -11.14 -32.18
CA ARG A 272 -9.57 -10.95 -31.83
C ARG A 272 -10.38 -12.00 -32.53
N ALA A 273 -11.08 -12.85 -31.79
CA ALA A 273 -12.04 -13.77 -32.35
C ALA A 273 -12.96 -12.97 -33.26
N GLY A 274 -12.91 -13.27 -34.55
CA GLY A 274 -13.73 -12.58 -35.52
C GLY A 274 -15.18 -12.67 -35.10
N LYS A 275 -15.88 -11.54 -35.10
CA LYS A 275 -17.33 -11.54 -34.98
C LYS A 275 -17.85 -12.37 -36.14
N GLN A 276 -18.38 -13.59 -35.85
CA GLN A 276 -19.24 -14.32 -36.72
C GLN A 276 -20.62 -13.70 -36.73
#